data_bb4123d9fe111ef383e30c84b7f0d57f
#
_entry.id   bb4123d9fe111ef383e30c84b7f0d57f
#
_cell.length_a   1.000
_cell.length_b   1.000
_cell.length_c   1.000
_cell.angle_alpha   90.00
_cell.angle_beta   90.00
_cell.angle_gamma   90.00
#
_symmetry.space_group_name_H-M   'P 1'
#
loop_
_entity.id
_entity.type
_entity.pdbx_description
1 polymer ?
#
loop_
_entity_poly.entity_id
_entity_poly.type
_entity_poly.pdbx_seq_one_letter_code
_entity_poly.pdbx_strand_id
1 'polypeptide(L)'
;MAEKTKRRRRRRRTGNKKAFLVLLALVLLALGGVKLRYALAHRNLPGSNVSVPDFVTVDYIPTNEYSRPGTPLREISGVVVHYVGNPGTTAAANRSFFANLALTHETYASAHFLVGLDGEILQCVPLTEIAYCSNTANDYTVSI
;
A
#
# COMPACT_ATOMS: atom_id res chain seq x y z
N MET A 1 -9.90 23.92 -58.06
CA MET A 1 -8.86 23.23 -57.26
C MET A 1 -8.98 23.41 -55.76
N ALA A 2 -9.56 24.45 -55.23
CA ALA A 2 -9.68 24.77 -53.77
C ALA A 2 -10.61 23.81 -52.98
N GLU A 3 -11.67 23.28 -53.60
CA GLU A 3 -12.67 22.43 -52.91
C GLU A 3 -12.18 21.02 -52.55
N LYS A 4 -11.30 20.43 -53.41
CA LYS A 4 -10.68 19.12 -53.11
C LYS A 4 -9.72 19.19 -51.92
N THR A 5 -9.05 20.31 -51.70
CA THR A 5 -8.10 20.49 -50.59
C THR A 5 -8.81 20.67 -49.23
N LYS A 6 -9.97 21.30 -49.20
CA LYS A 6 -10.80 21.46 -47.98
C LYS A 6 -11.38 20.12 -47.50
N ARG A 7 -11.85 19.27 -48.44
CA ARG A 7 -12.35 17.89 -48.11
C ARG A 7 -11.27 16.97 -47.52
N ARG A 8 -10.02 17.02 -48.07
CA ARG A 8 -8.91 16.24 -47.56
C ARG A 8 -8.45 16.66 -46.18
N ARG A 9 -8.44 17.96 -45.85
CA ARG A 9 -8.11 18.45 -44.49
C ARG A 9 -9.19 18.08 -43.47
N ARG A 10 -10.46 18.09 -43.82
CA ARG A 10 -11.57 17.72 -42.92
C ARG A 10 -11.54 16.20 -42.59
N ARG A 11 -11.22 15.36 -43.57
CA ARG A 11 -11.09 13.88 -43.36
C ARG A 11 -9.89 13.50 -42.46
N ARG A 12 -8.75 14.20 -42.58
CA ARG A 12 -7.59 13.98 -41.68
C ARG A 12 -7.88 14.39 -40.24
N ARG A 13 -8.60 15.48 -40.01
CA ARG A 13 -8.95 15.99 -38.69
C ARG A 13 -9.93 15.07 -37.91
N THR A 14 -10.83 14.40 -38.61
CA THR A 14 -11.77 13.44 -38.03
C THR A 14 -11.10 12.09 -37.78
N GLY A 15 -10.15 11.66 -38.61
CA GLY A 15 -9.36 10.46 -38.40
C GLY A 15 -8.52 10.53 -37.13
N ASN A 16 -7.85 11.66 -36.87
CA ASN A 16 -7.03 11.85 -35.68
C ASN A 16 -7.85 11.87 -34.39
N LYS A 17 -9.06 12.42 -34.40
CA LYS A 17 -9.96 12.39 -33.25
C LYS A 17 -10.44 10.98 -32.92
N LYS A 18 -10.79 10.19 -33.93
CA LYS A 18 -11.17 8.78 -33.76
C LYS A 18 -10.01 7.94 -33.22
N ALA A 19 -8.82 8.11 -33.79
CA ALA A 19 -7.61 7.42 -33.31
C ALA A 19 -7.29 7.79 -31.86
N PHE A 20 -7.41 9.08 -31.48
CA PHE A 20 -7.22 9.53 -30.11
C PHE A 20 -8.24 8.92 -29.15
N LEU A 21 -9.53 8.88 -29.52
CA LEU A 21 -10.57 8.26 -28.68
C LEU A 21 -10.35 6.76 -28.50
N VAL A 22 -9.93 6.05 -29.55
CA VAL A 22 -9.59 4.62 -29.46
C VAL A 22 -8.40 4.40 -28.54
N LEU A 23 -7.35 5.21 -28.67
CA LEU A 23 -6.18 5.11 -27.79
C LEU A 23 -6.56 5.40 -26.32
N LEU A 24 -7.36 6.43 -26.08
CA LEU A 24 -7.85 6.75 -24.73
C LEU A 24 -8.67 5.59 -24.15
N ALA A 25 -9.56 5.00 -24.93
CA ALA A 25 -10.34 3.84 -24.49
C ALA A 25 -9.45 2.63 -24.14
N LEU A 26 -8.42 2.35 -24.94
CA LEU A 26 -7.47 1.28 -24.66
C LEU A 26 -6.67 1.54 -23.38
N VAL A 27 -6.25 2.78 -23.15
CA VAL A 27 -5.55 3.16 -21.90
C VAL A 27 -6.47 2.98 -20.69
N LEU A 28 -7.73 3.42 -20.79
CA LEU A 28 -8.70 3.24 -19.71
C LEU A 28 -9.01 1.76 -19.43
N LEU A 29 -9.13 0.94 -20.47
CA LEU A 29 -9.30 -0.51 -20.34
C LEU A 29 -8.07 -1.17 -19.69
N ALA A 30 -6.86 -0.78 -20.09
CA ALA A 30 -5.62 -1.26 -19.49
C ALA A 30 -5.53 -0.89 -18.01
N LEU A 31 -5.81 0.37 -17.66
CA LEU A 31 -5.83 0.84 -16.27
C LEU A 31 -6.92 0.14 -15.44
N GLY A 32 -8.11 -0.06 -16.02
CA GLY A 32 -9.19 -0.83 -15.40
C GLY A 32 -8.81 -2.29 -15.17
N GLY A 33 -8.15 -2.91 -16.15
CA GLY A 33 -7.66 -4.28 -16.05
C GLY A 33 -6.58 -4.45 -14.98
N VAL A 34 -5.66 -3.48 -14.85
CA VAL A 34 -4.66 -3.49 -13.78
C VAL A 34 -5.32 -3.36 -12.41
N LYS A 35 -6.26 -2.43 -12.23
CA LYS A 35 -7.01 -2.28 -10.97
C LYS A 35 -7.80 -3.53 -10.61
N LEU A 36 -8.47 -4.15 -11.60
CA LEU A 36 -9.23 -5.37 -11.38
C LEU A 36 -8.31 -6.54 -10.99
N ARG A 37 -7.19 -6.72 -11.66
CA ARG A 37 -6.19 -7.74 -11.31
C ARG A 37 -5.64 -7.52 -9.91
N TYR A 38 -5.33 -6.28 -9.55
CA TYR A 38 -4.91 -5.92 -8.19
C TYR A 38 -5.99 -6.28 -7.17
N ALA A 39 -7.24 -5.87 -7.39
CA ALA A 39 -8.35 -6.17 -6.51
C ALA A 39 -8.61 -7.68 -6.36
N LEU A 40 -8.51 -8.46 -7.45
CA LEU A 40 -8.67 -9.91 -7.40
C LEU A 40 -7.50 -10.61 -6.69
N ALA A 41 -6.26 -10.15 -6.90
CA ALA A 41 -5.09 -10.69 -6.24
C ALA A 41 -5.10 -10.47 -4.73
N HIS A 42 -5.71 -9.36 -4.26
CA HIS A 42 -5.75 -8.99 -2.84
C HIS A 42 -7.07 -9.40 -2.14
N ARG A 43 -8.03 -9.94 -2.88
CA ARG A 43 -9.36 -10.29 -2.34
C ARG A 43 -9.34 -11.33 -1.22
N ASN A 44 -8.36 -12.23 -1.24
CA ASN A 44 -8.26 -13.37 -0.32
C ASN A 44 -6.97 -13.34 0.51
N LEU A 45 -6.31 -12.19 0.63
CA LEU A 45 -5.15 -12.09 1.50
C LEU A 45 -5.56 -12.26 2.97
N PRO A 46 -4.73 -12.91 3.79
CA PRO A 46 -4.91 -12.95 5.23
C PRO A 46 -5.14 -11.53 5.78
N GLY A 47 -6.07 -11.37 6.72
CA GLY A 47 -6.39 -10.06 7.29
C GLY A 47 -7.23 -9.12 6.44
N SER A 48 -7.53 -9.45 5.16
CA SER A 48 -8.33 -8.57 4.28
C SER A 48 -9.77 -8.36 4.73
N ASN A 49 -10.32 -9.29 5.52
CA ASN A 49 -11.70 -9.24 6.06
C ASN A 49 -11.75 -8.76 7.52
N VAL A 50 -10.62 -8.34 8.09
CA VAL A 50 -10.56 -7.85 9.47
C VAL A 50 -10.79 -6.35 9.47
N SER A 51 -11.85 -5.90 10.13
CA SER A 51 -12.08 -4.48 10.41
C SER A 51 -11.26 -4.07 11.63
N VAL A 52 -10.61 -2.92 11.52
CA VAL A 52 -9.90 -2.32 12.64
C VAL A 52 -10.91 -1.57 13.51
N PRO A 53 -10.92 -1.77 14.84
CA PRO A 53 -11.81 -1.06 15.74
C PRO A 53 -11.63 0.46 15.70
N ASP A 54 -12.69 1.21 15.97
CA ASP A 54 -12.69 2.68 15.91
C ASP A 54 -11.72 3.36 16.89
N PHE A 55 -11.31 2.68 17.96
CA PHE A 55 -10.32 3.18 18.90
C PHE A 55 -8.87 3.03 18.40
N VAL A 56 -8.64 2.39 17.26
CA VAL A 56 -7.33 2.27 16.63
C VAL A 56 -7.19 3.34 15.56
N THR A 57 -6.16 4.15 15.66
CA THR A 57 -5.80 5.12 14.62
C THR A 57 -5.00 4.45 13.52
N VAL A 58 -5.51 4.47 12.31
CA VAL A 58 -4.79 3.95 11.14
C VAL A 58 -3.85 5.02 10.60
N ASP A 59 -2.54 4.78 10.71
CA ASP A 59 -1.47 5.66 10.21
C ASP A 59 -0.36 4.82 9.57
N TYR A 60 -0.63 4.33 8.36
CA TYR A 60 0.30 3.46 7.65
C TYR A 60 1.62 4.15 7.33
N ILE A 61 2.71 3.42 7.55
CA ILE A 61 4.04 3.78 7.06
C ILE A 61 4.00 3.76 5.52
N PRO A 62 4.55 4.76 4.82
CA PRO A 62 4.73 4.68 3.37
C PRO A 62 5.52 3.43 2.98
N THR A 63 5.13 2.77 1.89
CA THR A 63 5.82 1.57 1.39
C THR A 63 7.30 1.88 1.13
N ASN A 64 8.17 1.09 1.73
CA ASN A 64 9.63 1.17 1.59
C ASN A 64 10.27 -0.17 1.97
N GLU A 65 11.49 -0.39 1.56
CA GLU A 65 12.21 -1.65 1.77
C GLU A 65 12.46 -1.97 3.25
N TYR A 66 12.68 -0.97 4.10
CA TYR A 66 13.23 -1.13 5.46
C TYR A 66 12.18 -1.30 6.55
N SER A 67 10.96 -0.85 6.34
CA SER A 67 9.91 -0.94 7.37
C SER A 67 8.54 -1.38 6.86
N ARG A 68 8.23 -1.21 5.58
CA ARG A 68 6.99 -1.69 4.96
C ARG A 68 7.24 -2.08 3.50
N PRO A 69 7.69 -3.31 3.23
CA PRO A 69 8.02 -3.74 1.87
C PRO A 69 6.79 -3.96 0.98
N GLY A 70 5.58 -3.99 1.55
CA GLY A 70 4.35 -4.31 0.82
C GLY A 70 4.23 -5.79 0.44
N THR A 71 5.06 -6.64 1.04
CA THR A 71 5.01 -8.09 0.82
C THR A 71 3.76 -8.67 1.47
N PRO A 72 2.94 -9.45 0.75
CA PRO A 72 1.76 -10.06 1.31
C PRO A 72 2.08 -11.01 2.47
N LEU A 73 1.28 -10.95 3.53
CA LEU A 73 1.31 -11.93 4.62
C LEU A 73 0.83 -13.28 4.07
N ARG A 74 1.51 -14.36 4.42
CA ARG A 74 1.17 -15.71 3.95
C ARG A 74 -0.07 -16.28 4.65
N GLU A 75 -0.15 -16.09 5.96
CA GLU A 75 -1.24 -16.51 6.84
C GLU A 75 -1.22 -15.69 8.13
N ILE A 76 -2.26 -15.78 8.94
CA ILE A 76 -2.26 -15.28 10.31
C ILE A 76 -2.49 -16.48 11.23
N SER A 77 -1.41 -17.00 11.82
CA SER A 77 -1.44 -18.12 12.74
C SER A 77 -1.06 -17.73 14.16
N GLY A 78 -0.69 -16.46 14.39
CA GLY A 78 -0.35 -15.98 15.72
C GLY A 78 -0.21 -14.48 15.81
N VAL A 79 -0.07 -14.02 17.05
CA VAL A 79 0.26 -12.65 17.41
C VAL A 79 1.58 -12.64 18.16
N VAL A 80 2.48 -11.75 17.78
CA VAL A 80 3.74 -11.53 18.50
C VAL A 80 3.65 -10.18 19.20
N VAL A 81 3.87 -10.20 20.51
CA VAL A 81 3.91 -8.99 21.32
C VAL A 81 5.36 -8.68 21.67
N HIS A 82 5.80 -7.49 21.30
CA HIS A 82 7.14 -6.98 21.59
C HIS A 82 7.10 -5.83 22.57
N TYR A 83 8.15 -5.76 23.38
CA TYR A 83 8.50 -4.53 24.08
C TYR A 83 9.44 -3.73 23.16
N VAL A 84 9.09 -2.49 22.89
CA VAL A 84 9.85 -1.62 21.95
C VAL A 84 11.29 -1.34 22.44
N GLY A 85 11.56 -1.50 23.74
CA GLY A 85 12.89 -1.27 24.32
C GLY A 85 13.31 0.21 24.34
N ASN A 86 12.40 1.14 24.14
CA ASN A 86 12.60 2.57 24.11
C ASN A 86 11.67 3.28 25.12
N PRO A 87 11.98 3.23 26.42
CA PRO A 87 11.09 3.71 27.46
C PRO A 87 10.80 5.21 27.31
N GLY A 88 9.55 5.60 27.58
CA GLY A 88 9.14 7.00 27.58
C GLY A 88 8.81 7.55 26.18
N THR A 89 8.81 6.72 25.14
CA THR A 89 8.42 7.14 23.77
C THR A 89 6.95 6.87 23.51
N THR A 90 6.31 7.77 22.74
CA THR A 90 4.93 7.61 22.27
C THR A 90 4.83 6.64 21.10
N ALA A 91 3.64 6.11 20.82
CA ALA A 91 3.39 5.32 19.61
C ALA A 91 3.73 6.11 18.33
N ALA A 92 3.40 7.40 18.29
CA ALA A 92 3.72 8.28 17.16
C ALA A 92 5.24 8.45 16.95
N ALA A 93 6.04 8.56 18.03
CA ALA A 93 7.50 8.63 17.93
C ALA A 93 8.09 7.34 17.36
N ASN A 94 7.63 6.19 17.82
CA ASN A 94 8.08 4.89 17.31
C ASN A 94 7.63 4.66 15.86
N ARG A 95 6.42 5.08 15.51
CA ARG A 95 5.95 5.05 14.11
C ARG A 95 6.84 5.92 13.22
N SER A 96 7.22 7.11 13.69
CA SER A 96 8.11 8.02 12.97
C SER A 96 9.51 7.43 12.79
N PHE A 97 10.04 6.74 13.81
CA PHE A 97 11.28 6.00 13.70
C PHE A 97 11.20 4.95 12.57
N PHE A 98 10.17 4.12 12.54
CA PHE A 98 10.00 3.14 11.46
C PHE A 98 9.89 3.80 10.07
N ALA A 99 9.19 4.92 9.95
CA ALA A 99 9.09 5.64 8.67
C ALA A 99 10.46 6.20 8.23
N ASN A 100 11.28 6.68 9.17
CA ASN A 100 12.60 7.24 8.88
C ASN A 100 13.61 6.18 8.43
N LEU A 101 13.39 4.90 8.71
CA LEU A 101 14.27 3.83 8.19
C LEU A 101 14.35 3.82 6.66
N ALA A 102 13.34 4.34 5.97
CA ALA A 102 13.39 4.57 4.52
C ALA A 102 14.51 5.55 4.10
N LEU A 103 14.98 6.41 5.00
CA LEU A 103 16.03 7.40 4.75
C LEU A 103 17.36 6.99 5.37
N THR A 104 17.34 6.44 6.58
CA THR A 104 18.55 6.12 7.35
C THR A 104 19.15 4.78 6.97
N HIS A 105 18.34 3.82 6.53
CA HIS A 105 18.75 2.47 6.15
C HIS A 105 19.49 1.68 7.26
N GLU A 106 19.27 2.06 8.52
CA GLU A 106 20.04 1.53 9.66
C GLU A 106 19.70 0.08 9.99
N THR A 107 18.42 -0.30 9.79
CA THR A 107 17.91 -1.63 10.12
C THR A 107 16.57 -1.89 9.43
N TYR A 108 16.11 -3.14 9.50
CA TYR A 108 14.77 -3.54 9.08
C TYR A 108 13.92 -3.69 10.33
N ALA A 109 12.94 -2.82 10.54
CA ALA A 109 12.06 -2.87 11.70
C ALA A 109 10.70 -2.25 11.43
N SER A 110 9.64 -2.90 11.90
CA SER A 110 8.28 -2.37 11.97
C SER A 110 7.37 -3.28 12.81
N ALA A 111 6.18 -2.79 13.12
CA ALA A 111 5.09 -3.57 13.71
C ALA A 111 3.78 -3.25 13.02
N HIS A 112 2.80 -4.16 13.09
CA HIS A 112 1.45 -3.88 12.61
C HIS A 112 0.78 -2.82 13.48
N PHE A 113 0.91 -2.98 14.79
CA PHE A 113 0.36 -2.05 15.77
C PHE A 113 1.44 -1.57 16.72
N LEU A 114 1.26 -0.35 17.19
CA LEU A 114 2.02 0.26 18.29
C LEU A 114 1.03 0.69 19.36
N VAL A 115 1.32 0.30 20.61
CA VAL A 115 0.56 0.75 21.77
C VAL A 115 1.42 1.75 22.53
N GLY A 116 0.93 2.95 22.70
CA GLY A 116 1.62 4.02 23.41
C GLY A 116 1.33 4.04 24.91
N LEU A 117 2.02 4.94 25.60
CA LEU A 117 1.99 5.04 27.06
C LEU A 117 0.63 5.48 27.62
N ASP A 118 -0.12 6.26 26.83
CA ASP A 118 -1.45 6.76 27.22
C ASP A 118 -2.57 5.83 26.71
N GLY A 119 -2.21 4.64 26.22
CA GLY A 119 -3.13 3.65 25.69
C GLY A 119 -3.57 3.91 24.25
N GLU A 120 -2.96 4.88 23.56
CA GLU A 120 -3.18 5.09 22.13
C GLU A 120 -2.68 3.91 21.32
N ILE A 121 -3.42 3.52 20.28
CA ILE A 121 -3.06 2.41 19.41
C ILE A 121 -2.98 2.92 17.97
N LEU A 122 -1.82 2.77 17.35
CA LEU A 122 -1.58 3.08 15.95
C LEU A 122 -1.44 1.82 15.12
N GLN A 123 -2.15 1.72 14.00
CA GLN A 123 -1.89 0.69 13.00
C GLN A 123 -0.91 1.25 11.95
N CYS A 124 0.30 0.69 11.91
CA CYS A 124 1.40 1.15 11.09
C CYS A 124 1.59 0.35 9.80
N VAL A 125 1.19 -0.93 9.80
CA VAL A 125 1.25 -1.84 8.65
C VAL A 125 -0.12 -2.51 8.46
N PRO A 126 -0.65 -2.62 7.22
CA PRO A 126 -1.88 -3.36 6.96
C PRO A 126 -1.77 -4.83 7.41
N LEU A 127 -2.87 -5.41 7.89
CA LEU A 127 -2.92 -6.82 8.28
C LEU A 127 -2.74 -7.81 7.10
N THR A 128 -2.72 -7.29 5.89
CA THR A 128 -2.48 -8.07 4.67
C THR A 128 -1.01 -8.15 4.25
N GLU A 129 -0.14 -7.41 4.95
CA GLU A 129 1.28 -7.26 4.63
C GLU A 129 2.13 -7.78 5.81
N ILE A 130 3.38 -8.15 5.55
CA ILE A 130 4.33 -8.48 6.62
C ILE A 130 4.85 -7.21 7.31
N ALA A 131 5.17 -7.35 8.60
CA ALA A 131 5.96 -6.37 9.35
C ALA A 131 7.28 -7.00 9.79
N TYR A 132 8.35 -6.21 9.86
CA TYR A 132 9.67 -6.67 10.28
C TYR A 132 9.82 -6.64 11.81
N CYS A 133 9.26 -7.64 12.49
CA CYS A 133 9.22 -7.68 13.94
C CYS A 133 9.82 -8.96 14.54
N SER A 134 9.71 -10.10 13.86
CA SER A 134 9.93 -11.42 14.44
C SER A 134 10.78 -12.34 13.57
N ASN A 135 11.60 -11.81 12.67
CA ASN A 135 12.43 -12.59 11.74
C ASN A 135 11.59 -13.64 10.97
N THR A 136 11.80 -14.92 11.28
CA THR A 136 11.14 -16.04 10.60
C THR A 136 9.62 -16.08 10.82
N ALA A 137 9.08 -15.41 11.83
CA ALA A 137 7.65 -15.35 12.10
C ALA A 137 6.92 -14.20 11.37
N ASN A 138 7.66 -13.34 10.67
CA ASN A 138 7.06 -12.20 9.94
C ASN A 138 6.02 -12.62 8.90
N ASP A 139 6.18 -13.81 8.30
CA ASP A 139 5.31 -14.29 7.22
C ASP A 139 3.91 -14.73 7.68
N TYR A 140 3.74 -15.01 8.98
CA TYR A 140 2.54 -15.68 9.51
C TYR A 140 2.05 -15.12 10.85
N THR A 141 2.54 -13.96 11.26
CA THR A 141 2.10 -13.32 12.52
C THR A 141 1.74 -11.86 12.35
N VAL A 142 0.79 -11.42 13.18
CA VAL A 142 0.55 -10.00 13.45
C VAL A 142 1.43 -9.60 14.62
N SER A 143 2.11 -8.45 14.50
CA SER A 143 3.03 -7.94 15.54
C SER A 143 2.49 -6.69 16.21
N ILE A 144 2.67 -6.61 17.53
CA ILE A 144 2.25 -5.51 18.40
C ILE A 144 3.43 -5.08 19.25
#